data_0c2a5ca233d6352770da9ab3d158b823
#
_entry.id   0c2a5ca233d6352770da9ab3d158b823
#
_cell.length_a   1.000
_cell.length_b   1.000
_cell.length_c   1.000
_cell.angle_alpha   90.00
_cell.angle_beta   90.00
_cell.angle_gamma   90.00
#
_symmetry.space_group_name_H-M   'P 1'
#
loop_
_entity.id
_entity.type
_entity.pdbx_description
1 polymer ?
#
loop_
_entity_poly.entity_id
_entity_poly.type
_entity_poly.pdbx_seq_one_letter_code
_entity_poly.pdbx_strand_id
1 'polypeptide(L)'
;MDSFPAIEIDKVKVWDFRLANINTSECLNVAYGVDANYLDGVGVSITSIVLNNRHILILIFILLLMFIMMVFSKIAKLAEQNQLRITLYRINTDKLQCLPCTQVWSRAMYFRLFAFQLLGLTLDRLLYLDADVVCKGDISQLLHLGLNGAVAAVVKDVEPMQEKAVSVV
;
A
#
# COMPACT_ATOMS: atom_id res chain seq x y z
N MET A 1 19.48 16.03 14.00
CA MET A 1 18.35 15.26 13.39
C MET A 1 18.96 14.52 12.22
N ASP A 2 19.31 13.27 12.43
CA ASP A 2 19.84 12.46 11.34
C ASP A 2 18.72 12.28 10.32
N SER A 3 18.97 12.74 9.09
CA SER A 3 18.01 12.62 8.00
C SER A 3 17.77 11.13 7.74
N PHE A 4 16.51 10.75 7.59
CA PHE A 4 16.12 9.40 7.19
C PHE A 4 16.94 9.00 5.95
N PRO A 5 17.53 7.81 5.90
CA PRO A 5 18.41 7.45 4.80
C PRO A 5 17.67 7.54 3.46
N ALA A 6 18.29 8.20 2.50
CA ALA A 6 17.77 8.21 1.14
C ALA A 6 17.75 6.78 0.61
N ILE A 7 16.54 6.26 0.31
CA ILE A 7 16.33 4.90 -0.15
C ILE A 7 16.06 4.94 -1.64
N GLU A 8 16.69 4.03 -2.36
CA GLU A 8 16.44 3.82 -3.78
C GLU A 8 15.14 3.04 -3.94
N ILE A 9 14.23 3.62 -4.68
CA ILE A 9 12.94 3.02 -5.02
C ILE A 9 12.82 2.99 -6.53
N ASP A 10 12.79 1.80 -7.10
CA ASP A 10 12.67 1.60 -8.54
C ASP A 10 11.23 1.23 -8.90
N LYS A 11 10.67 1.96 -9.87
CA LYS A 11 9.45 1.55 -10.53
C LYS A 11 9.76 0.39 -11.48
N VAL A 12 9.33 -0.82 -11.11
CA VAL A 12 9.71 -2.05 -11.83
C VAL A 12 8.77 -2.34 -12.98
N LYS A 13 7.44 -2.27 -12.73
CA LYS A 13 6.43 -2.66 -13.71
C LYS A 13 5.12 -1.93 -13.47
N VAL A 14 4.38 -1.69 -14.57
CA VAL A 14 2.99 -1.24 -14.55
C VAL A 14 2.16 -2.22 -15.36
N TRP A 15 1.07 -2.69 -14.80
CA TRP A 15 -0.02 -3.36 -15.50
C TRP A 15 -1.19 -2.40 -15.51
N ASP A 16 -1.75 -2.11 -16.68
CA ASP A 16 -2.88 -1.20 -16.83
C ASP A 16 -3.92 -1.82 -17.75
N PHE A 17 -4.93 -2.40 -17.14
CA PHE A 17 -6.05 -3.06 -17.81
C PHE A 17 -7.36 -2.26 -17.67
N ARG A 18 -7.27 -0.99 -17.27
CA ARG A 18 -8.44 -0.14 -17.16
C ARG A 18 -9.06 0.11 -18.51
N LEU A 19 -10.37 0.28 -18.53
CA LEU A 19 -11.09 0.73 -19.72
C LEU A 19 -10.59 2.15 -20.09
N ALA A 20 -10.39 2.41 -21.38
CA ALA A 20 -9.95 3.71 -21.88
C ALA A 20 -10.95 4.83 -21.49
N ASN A 21 -10.44 6.07 -21.26
CA ASN A 21 -11.20 7.27 -20.96
C ASN A 21 -11.73 7.45 -19.53
N ILE A 22 -10.98 7.03 -18.52
CA ILE A 22 -11.35 7.26 -17.13
C ILE A 22 -10.68 8.54 -16.62
N ASN A 23 -11.49 9.45 -16.05
CA ASN A 23 -10.99 10.64 -15.37
C ASN A 23 -10.21 10.24 -14.11
N THR A 24 -8.91 10.55 -14.06
CA THR A 24 -8.02 10.14 -12.95
C THR A 24 -8.22 10.97 -11.68
N SER A 25 -8.98 12.07 -11.73
CA SER A 25 -9.24 12.92 -10.55
C SER A 25 -10.16 12.28 -9.51
N GLU A 26 -10.88 11.21 -9.88
CA GLU A 26 -11.80 10.47 -9.00
C GLU A 26 -11.28 9.07 -8.68
N CYS A 27 -9.97 8.90 -8.62
CA CYS A 27 -9.36 7.61 -8.35
C CYS A 27 -9.06 7.43 -6.87
N LEU A 28 -9.40 6.28 -6.31
CA LEU A 28 -8.88 5.85 -5.02
C LEU A 28 -7.46 5.28 -5.22
N ASN A 29 -6.47 5.98 -4.70
CA ASN A 29 -5.09 5.52 -4.73
C ASN A 29 -4.81 4.69 -3.48
N VAL A 30 -4.48 3.41 -3.66
CA VAL A 30 -4.22 2.48 -2.55
C VAL A 30 -2.78 1.97 -2.64
N ALA A 31 -2.04 2.05 -1.55
CA ALA A 31 -0.68 1.50 -1.46
C ALA A 31 -0.59 0.39 -0.42
N TYR A 32 0.26 -0.57 -0.74
CA TYR A 32 0.65 -1.69 0.13
C TYR A 32 2.17 -1.77 0.21
N GLY A 33 2.69 -1.99 1.42
CA GLY A 33 4.08 -2.35 1.63
C GLY A 33 4.16 -3.79 2.11
N VAL A 34 4.81 -4.66 1.32
CA VAL A 34 4.75 -6.10 1.58
C VAL A 34 6.10 -6.78 1.32
N ASP A 35 6.32 -7.87 2.01
CA ASP A 35 7.31 -8.87 1.64
C ASP A 35 6.65 -10.05 0.89
N ALA A 36 7.47 -10.99 0.45
CA ALA A 36 7.01 -12.11 -0.35
C ALA A 36 5.96 -12.99 0.35
N ASN A 37 5.95 -13.03 1.69
CA ASN A 37 5.06 -13.88 2.46
C ASN A 37 3.62 -13.35 2.50
N TYR A 38 3.44 -12.05 2.32
CA TYR A 38 2.14 -11.39 2.44
C TYR A 38 1.45 -11.08 1.10
N LEU A 39 2.01 -11.54 -0.02
CA LEU A 39 1.45 -11.27 -1.35
C LEU A 39 0.05 -11.85 -1.57
N ASP A 40 -0.21 -13.04 -1.05
CA ASP A 40 -1.53 -13.65 -1.17
C ASP A 40 -2.55 -12.86 -0.33
N GLY A 41 -2.16 -12.34 0.83
CA GLY A 41 -2.98 -11.42 1.63
C GLY A 41 -3.34 -10.15 0.87
N VAL A 42 -2.34 -9.51 0.22
CA VAL A 42 -2.60 -8.35 -0.65
C VAL A 42 -3.59 -8.69 -1.76
N GLY A 43 -3.47 -9.86 -2.38
CA GLY A 43 -4.41 -10.32 -3.41
C GLY A 43 -5.85 -10.39 -2.89
N VAL A 44 -6.04 -10.91 -1.68
CA VAL A 44 -7.35 -10.96 -0.99
C VAL A 44 -7.84 -9.55 -0.67
N SER A 45 -6.98 -8.70 -0.12
CA SER A 45 -7.31 -7.30 0.20
C SER A 45 -7.78 -6.54 -1.04
N ILE A 46 -7.00 -6.54 -2.11
CA ILE A 46 -7.34 -5.87 -3.38
C ILE A 46 -8.68 -6.39 -3.93
N THR A 47 -8.84 -7.71 -3.99
CA THR A 47 -10.08 -8.32 -4.49
C THR A 47 -11.28 -7.87 -3.66
N SER A 48 -11.16 -7.84 -2.33
CA SER A 48 -12.24 -7.39 -1.44
C SER A 48 -12.62 -5.92 -1.66
N ILE A 49 -11.63 -5.06 -1.90
CA ILE A 49 -11.88 -3.65 -2.22
C ILE A 49 -12.65 -3.53 -3.54
N VAL A 50 -12.17 -4.19 -4.58
CA VAL A 50 -12.79 -4.10 -5.92
C VAL A 50 -14.22 -4.64 -5.91
N LEU A 51 -14.47 -5.77 -5.25
CA LEU A 51 -15.80 -6.36 -5.19
C LEU A 51 -16.84 -5.44 -4.53
N ASN A 52 -16.43 -4.68 -3.52
CA ASN A 52 -17.32 -3.79 -2.77
C ASN A 52 -17.36 -2.36 -3.34
N ASN A 53 -16.48 -2.01 -4.31
CA ASN A 53 -16.32 -0.63 -4.79
C ASN A 53 -16.18 -0.55 -6.32
N ARG A 54 -16.97 -1.32 -7.06
CA ARG A 54 -16.93 -1.37 -8.54
C ARG A 54 -17.34 -0.07 -9.22
N HIS A 55 -17.93 0.85 -8.48
CA HIS A 55 -18.39 2.15 -8.97
C HIS A 55 -17.32 3.24 -8.95
N ILE A 56 -16.16 2.97 -8.33
CA ILE A 56 -15.03 3.89 -8.30
C ILE A 56 -13.81 3.30 -8.98
N LEU A 57 -12.95 4.16 -9.50
CA LEU A 57 -11.67 3.75 -10.07
C LEU A 57 -10.63 3.57 -8.96
N ILE A 58 -9.98 2.41 -8.97
CA ILE A 58 -8.95 2.06 -7.98
C ILE A 58 -7.61 1.92 -8.67
N LEU A 59 -6.61 2.65 -8.18
CA LEU A 59 -5.22 2.53 -8.57
C LEU A 59 -4.42 1.90 -7.42
N ILE A 60 -3.68 0.84 -7.72
CA ILE A 60 -2.94 0.08 -6.73
C ILE A 60 -1.44 0.30 -6.91
N PHE A 61 -0.77 0.55 -5.81
CA PHE A 61 0.69 0.67 -5.73
C PHE A 61 1.22 -0.37 -4.76
N ILE A 62 2.10 -1.25 -5.23
CA ILE A 62 2.68 -2.31 -4.40
C ILE A 62 4.17 -2.06 -4.25
N LEU A 63 4.63 -1.95 -3.01
CA LEU A 63 6.03 -1.77 -2.66
C LEU A 63 6.57 -3.08 -2.09
N LEU A 64 7.59 -3.64 -2.73
CA LEU A 64 8.13 -4.95 -2.39
C LEU A 64 9.57 -4.88 -1.88
N LEU A 65 9.89 -5.76 -0.91
CA LEU A 65 11.24 -5.99 -0.41
C LEU A 65 12.15 -6.71 -1.41
N MET A 66 11.62 -7.69 -2.12
CA MET A 66 12.40 -8.58 -2.96
C MET A 66 11.70 -8.90 -4.27
N PHE A 67 12.49 -8.91 -5.32
CA PHE A 67 12.04 -9.23 -6.66
C PHE A 67 11.96 -10.74 -6.84
N ILE A 68 10.74 -11.26 -7.00
CA ILE A 68 10.51 -12.66 -7.37
C ILE A 68 9.69 -12.69 -8.66
N MET A 69 10.21 -13.28 -9.73
CA MET A 69 9.52 -13.37 -11.03
C MET A 69 8.13 -14.02 -10.95
N MET A 70 7.94 -14.96 -10.01
CA MET A 70 6.61 -15.59 -9.78
C MET A 70 5.52 -14.60 -9.34
N VAL A 71 5.91 -13.47 -8.75
CA VAL A 71 4.98 -12.42 -8.32
C VAL A 71 4.32 -11.75 -9.51
N PHE A 72 5.04 -11.57 -10.61
CA PHE A 72 4.55 -10.89 -11.79
C PHE A 72 3.30 -11.53 -12.39
N SER A 73 3.28 -12.85 -12.51
CA SER A 73 2.14 -13.56 -13.09
C SER A 73 0.88 -13.43 -12.22
N LYS A 74 1.04 -13.51 -10.89
CA LYS A 74 -0.07 -13.33 -9.94
C LYS A 74 -0.62 -11.90 -10.01
N ILE A 75 0.26 -10.89 -10.00
CA ILE A 75 -0.15 -9.48 -10.07
C ILE A 75 -0.77 -9.14 -11.43
N ALA A 76 -0.19 -9.63 -12.52
CA ALA A 76 -0.74 -9.43 -13.86
C ALA A 76 -2.16 -9.99 -13.97
N LYS A 77 -2.36 -11.23 -13.52
CA LYS A 77 -3.68 -11.88 -13.49
C LYS A 77 -4.69 -11.11 -12.62
N LEU A 78 -4.26 -10.66 -11.44
CA LEU A 78 -5.10 -9.87 -10.55
C LEU A 78 -5.53 -8.54 -11.20
N ALA A 79 -4.58 -7.84 -11.84
CA ALA A 79 -4.85 -6.58 -12.54
C ALA A 79 -5.82 -6.78 -13.72
N GLU A 80 -5.60 -7.83 -14.53
CA GLU A 80 -6.44 -8.16 -15.68
C GLU A 80 -7.87 -8.54 -15.27
N GLN A 81 -8.01 -9.48 -14.33
CA GLN A 81 -9.30 -9.95 -13.86
C GLN A 81 -10.18 -8.86 -13.23
N ASN A 82 -9.57 -7.86 -12.64
CA ASN A 82 -10.27 -6.78 -11.95
C ASN A 82 -10.20 -5.44 -12.69
N GLN A 83 -9.66 -5.40 -13.91
CA GLN A 83 -9.53 -4.19 -14.73
C GLN A 83 -8.82 -3.05 -14.00
N LEU A 84 -7.75 -3.37 -13.29
CA LEU A 84 -7.01 -2.44 -12.46
C LEU A 84 -5.77 -1.89 -13.16
N ARG A 85 -5.31 -0.74 -12.66
CA ARG A 85 -3.92 -0.35 -12.81
C ARG A 85 -3.16 -0.69 -11.54
N ILE A 86 -2.13 -1.55 -11.68
CA ILE A 86 -1.22 -1.90 -10.59
C ILE A 86 0.18 -1.44 -10.97
N THR A 87 0.81 -0.68 -10.08
CA THR A 87 2.20 -0.25 -10.22
C THR A 87 3.02 -0.94 -9.15
N LEU A 88 4.08 -1.63 -9.58
CA LEU A 88 5.02 -2.32 -8.72
C LEU A 88 6.29 -1.49 -8.53
N TYR A 89 6.68 -1.28 -7.29
CA TYR A 89 7.92 -0.67 -6.90
C TYR A 89 8.79 -1.66 -6.12
N ARG A 90 10.09 -1.61 -6.37
CA ARG A 90 11.09 -2.31 -5.58
C ARG A 90 11.80 -1.33 -4.66
N ILE A 91 11.92 -1.69 -3.40
CA ILE A 91 12.67 -0.91 -2.42
C ILE A 91 14.02 -1.60 -2.20
N ASN A 92 15.11 -0.84 -2.33
CA ASN A 92 16.42 -1.30 -1.92
C ASN A 92 16.49 -1.26 -0.38
N THR A 93 16.61 -2.44 0.23
CA THR A 93 16.55 -2.60 1.69
C THR A 93 17.90 -2.58 2.38
N ASP A 94 19.00 -2.42 1.64
CA ASP A 94 20.34 -2.42 2.23
C ASP A 94 20.48 -1.36 3.32
N LYS A 95 19.92 -0.17 3.08
CA LYS A 95 19.90 0.93 4.05
C LYS A 95 18.88 0.76 5.17
N LEU A 96 17.97 -0.21 5.06
CA LEU A 96 16.99 -0.53 6.10
C LEU A 96 17.52 -1.51 7.15
N GLN A 97 18.71 -2.08 6.93
CA GLN A 97 19.28 -3.07 7.85
C GLN A 97 19.55 -2.49 9.24
N CYS A 98 19.78 -1.17 9.34
CA CYS A 98 19.94 -0.48 10.61
C CYS A 98 18.62 -0.25 11.38
N LEU A 99 17.46 -0.44 10.73
CA LEU A 99 16.17 -0.23 11.38
C LEU A 99 15.78 -1.47 12.19
N PRO A 100 15.19 -1.26 13.38
CA PRO A 100 14.71 -2.36 14.23
C PRO A 100 13.72 -3.26 13.48
N CYS A 101 13.83 -4.55 13.70
CA CYS A 101 12.82 -5.52 13.29
C CYS A 101 12.67 -6.57 14.39
N THR A 102 11.51 -7.22 14.44
CA THR A 102 11.22 -8.29 15.39
C THR A 102 10.86 -9.55 14.63
N GLN A 103 10.64 -10.66 15.37
CA GLN A 103 10.13 -11.89 14.75
C GLN A 103 8.73 -11.73 14.17
N VAL A 104 7.95 -10.75 14.68
CA VAL A 104 6.57 -10.48 14.27
C VAL A 104 6.51 -9.40 13.20
N TRP A 105 7.39 -8.39 13.28
CA TRP A 105 7.37 -7.23 12.38
C TRP A 105 8.60 -7.22 11.49
N SER A 106 8.38 -7.50 10.21
CA SER A 106 9.41 -7.40 9.19
C SER A 106 9.71 -5.93 8.84
N ARG A 107 10.84 -5.70 8.16
CA ARG A 107 11.16 -4.34 7.66
C ARG A 107 10.15 -3.77 6.69
N ALA A 108 9.24 -4.58 6.14
CA ALA A 108 8.15 -4.12 5.28
C ALA A 108 7.21 -3.13 6.00
N MET A 109 7.15 -3.15 7.33
CA MET A 109 6.39 -2.16 8.11
C MET A 109 6.83 -0.71 7.84
N TYR A 110 8.08 -0.48 7.48
CA TYR A 110 8.59 0.85 7.16
C TYR A 110 8.22 1.33 5.75
N PHE A 111 7.71 0.44 4.89
CA PHE A 111 7.35 0.80 3.51
C PHE A 111 6.25 1.84 3.42
N ARG A 112 5.41 1.94 4.45
CA ARG A 112 4.41 3.01 4.54
C ARG A 112 5.03 4.40 4.49
N LEU A 113 6.18 4.60 5.13
CA LEU A 113 6.89 5.88 5.11
C LEU A 113 7.40 6.22 3.71
N PHE A 114 7.91 5.21 2.99
CA PHE A 114 8.39 5.38 1.63
C PHE A 114 7.26 5.54 0.63
N ALA A 115 6.13 4.87 0.85
CA ALA A 115 4.93 5.08 0.05
C ALA A 115 4.49 6.55 0.11
N PHE A 116 4.38 7.12 1.31
CA PHE A 116 4.01 8.53 1.48
C PHE A 116 5.06 9.48 0.92
N GLN A 117 6.34 9.19 1.10
CA GLN A 117 7.41 10.03 0.56
C GLN A 117 7.43 10.02 -0.97
N LEU A 118 7.30 8.84 -1.60
CA LEU A 118 7.37 8.68 -3.05
C LEU A 118 6.09 9.18 -3.74
N LEU A 119 4.94 8.72 -3.26
CA LEU A 119 3.65 8.92 -3.93
C LEU A 119 2.98 10.23 -3.50
N GLY A 120 3.24 10.71 -2.28
CA GLY A 120 2.72 11.98 -1.80
C GLY A 120 3.22 13.21 -2.54
N LEU A 121 4.30 13.08 -3.34
CA LEU A 121 4.77 14.14 -4.23
C LEU A 121 3.91 14.29 -5.50
N THR A 122 3.15 13.27 -5.86
CA THR A 122 2.43 13.19 -7.13
C THR A 122 0.93 12.93 -6.97
N LEU A 123 0.49 12.53 -5.78
CA LEU A 123 -0.89 12.21 -5.48
C LEU A 123 -1.42 13.12 -4.38
N ASP A 124 -2.60 13.67 -4.60
CA ASP A 124 -3.28 14.50 -3.58
C ASP A 124 -3.74 13.66 -2.37
N ARG A 125 -4.06 12.39 -2.61
CA ARG A 125 -4.54 11.45 -1.60
C ARG A 125 -3.99 10.05 -1.84
N LEU A 126 -3.62 9.40 -0.74
CA LEU A 126 -3.14 8.03 -0.73
C LEU A 126 -3.71 7.30 0.49
N LEU A 127 -4.41 6.20 0.24
CA LEU A 127 -4.81 5.25 1.27
C LEU A 127 -3.71 4.19 1.40
N TYR A 128 -3.10 4.09 2.57
CA TYR A 128 -2.18 3.00 2.86
C TYR A 128 -2.90 1.91 3.64
N LEU A 129 -2.79 0.67 3.20
CA LEU A 129 -3.37 -0.49 3.85
C LEU A 129 -2.30 -1.54 4.17
N ASP A 130 -2.48 -2.22 5.28
CA ASP A 130 -1.72 -3.43 5.59
C ASP A 130 -2.27 -4.62 4.79
N ALA A 131 -1.42 -5.62 4.54
CA ALA A 131 -1.72 -6.73 3.64
C ALA A 131 -2.84 -7.68 4.14
N ASP A 132 -3.17 -7.60 5.41
CA ASP A 132 -4.16 -8.44 6.10
C ASP A 132 -5.52 -7.75 6.30
N VAL A 133 -5.73 -6.61 5.66
CA VAL A 133 -6.99 -5.85 5.71
C VAL A 133 -7.97 -6.38 4.67
N VAL A 134 -9.22 -6.63 5.09
CA VAL A 134 -10.33 -7.02 4.20
C VAL A 134 -11.40 -5.94 4.19
N CYS A 135 -11.72 -5.44 2.99
CA CYS A 135 -12.79 -4.48 2.78
C CYS A 135 -14.15 -5.17 2.81
N LYS A 136 -15.07 -4.71 3.67
CA LYS A 136 -16.42 -5.29 3.83
C LYS A 136 -17.54 -4.42 3.27
N GLY A 137 -17.22 -3.24 2.70
CA GLY A 137 -18.23 -2.33 2.24
C GLY A 137 -17.68 -1.21 1.35
N ASP A 138 -18.51 -0.22 1.12
CA ASP A 138 -18.17 0.95 0.32
C ASP A 138 -17.19 1.86 1.08
N ILE A 139 -16.06 2.15 0.44
CA ILE A 139 -15.01 3.06 0.94
C ILE A 139 -14.87 4.33 0.09
N SER A 140 -15.82 4.60 -0.81
CA SER A 140 -15.79 5.78 -1.68
C SER A 140 -15.73 7.11 -0.90
N GLN A 141 -16.28 7.14 0.32
CA GLN A 141 -16.21 8.31 1.19
C GLN A 141 -14.77 8.75 1.52
N LEU A 142 -13.79 7.82 1.45
CA LEU A 142 -12.38 8.16 1.67
C LEU A 142 -11.81 9.07 0.56
N LEU A 143 -12.42 9.09 -0.63
CA LEU A 143 -12.06 10.02 -1.71
C LEU A 143 -12.28 11.49 -1.29
N HIS A 144 -13.28 11.73 -0.44
CA HIS A 144 -13.72 13.07 -0.06
C HIS A 144 -13.51 13.37 1.44
N LEU A 145 -12.80 12.48 2.15
CA LEU A 145 -12.55 12.67 3.58
C LEU A 145 -11.82 13.99 3.84
N GLY A 146 -12.46 14.90 4.57
CA GLY A 146 -11.86 16.17 4.97
C GLY A 146 -10.78 15.95 6.02
N LEU A 147 -9.55 16.37 5.73
CA LEU A 147 -8.44 16.30 6.68
C LEU A 147 -8.35 17.55 7.58
N ASN A 148 -9.15 18.62 7.29
CA ASN A 148 -9.23 19.85 8.11
C ASN A 148 -7.87 20.45 8.46
N GLY A 149 -6.93 20.44 7.53
CA GLY A 149 -5.57 20.95 7.73
C GLY A 149 -4.58 19.92 8.32
N ALA A 150 -5.03 18.72 8.69
CA ALA A 150 -4.14 17.63 9.09
C ALA A 150 -3.46 17.00 7.85
N VAL A 151 -2.25 16.50 8.04
CA VAL A 151 -1.49 15.83 6.97
C VAL A 151 -1.91 14.38 6.75
N ALA A 152 -2.55 13.77 7.75
CA ALA A 152 -3.01 12.38 7.68
C ALA A 152 -4.21 12.15 8.60
N ALA A 153 -5.02 11.14 8.24
CA ALA A 153 -6.00 10.52 9.13
C ALA A 153 -5.58 9.07 9.38
N VAL A 154 -5.68 8.61 10.61
CA VAL A 154 -5.31 7.25 11.01
C VAL A 154 -6.44 6.62 11.82
N VAL A 155 -6.53 5.30 11.76
CA VAL A 155 -7.44 4.55 12.63
C VAL A 155 -6.78 4.41 14.02
N LYS A 156 -7.55 4.70 15.07
CA LYS A 156 -7.08 4.51 16.44
C LYS A 156 -6.88 3.01 16.70
N ASP A 157 -5.74 2.67 17.26
CA ASP A 157 -5.44 1.30 17.67
C ASP A 157 -6.37 0.85 18.81
N VAL A 158 -6.65 -0.45 18.87
CA VAL A 158 -7.46 -1.00 19.97
C VAL A 158 -6.63 -1.12 21.25
N GLU A 159 -7.24 -0.79 22.39
CA GLU A 159 -6.57 -0.73 23.70
C GLU A 159 -5.68 -1.94 24.06
N PRO A 160 -6.07 -3.20 23.77
CA PRO A 160 -5.22 -4.36 24.10
C PRO A 160 -3.85 -4.39 23.37
N MET A 161 -3.72 -3.71 22.24
CA MET A 161 -2.44 -3.58 21.55
C MET A 161 -1.56 -2.49 22.17
N GLN A 162 -2.14 -1.44 22.73
CA GLN A 162 -1.40 -0.37 23.40
C GLN A 162 -0.71 -0.85 24.67
N GLU A 163 -1.33 -1.71 25.45
CA GLU A 163 -0.74 -2.30 26.66
C GLU A 163 0.47 -3.18 26.36
N LYS A 164 0.45 -3.91 25.22
CA LYS A 164 1.58 -4.74 24.79
C LYS A 164 2.76 -3.95 24.25
N ALA A 165 2.50 -2.79 23.63
CA ALA A 165 3.56 -1.93 23.10
C ALA A 165 4.35 -1.20 24.21
N VAL A 166 3.74 -0.93 25.36
CA VAL A 166 4.38 -0.26 26.51
C VAL A 166 5.25 -1.20 27.34
N SER A 167 5.05 -2.52 27.23
CA SER A 167 5.82 -3.51 27.99
C SER A 167 7.14 -3.97 27.34
N VAL A 168 7.58 -3.31 26.26
CA VAL A 168 8.82 -3.61 25.51
C VAL A 168 9.80 -2.41 25.53
N VAL A 169 9.87 -1.75 26.66
CA VAL A 169 10.94 -0.76 26.95
C VAL A 169 11.91 -1.33 27.98
#